data_4170e41e36ba36132ac7f8fefeaeac58
#
_entry.id   4170e41e36ba36132ac7f8fefeaeac58
#
_cell.length_a   1.000
_cell.length_b   1.000
_cell.length_c   1.000
_cell.angle_alpha   90.00
_cell.angle_beta   90.00
_cell.angle_gamma   90.00
#
_symmetry.space_group_name_H-M   'P 1'
#
loop_
_entity.id
_entity.type
_entity.pdbx_description
1 polymer ?
#
loop_
_entity_poly.entity_id
_entity_poly.type
_entity_poly.pdbx_seq_one_letter_code
_entity_poly.pdbx_strand_id
1 'polypeptide(L)'
;MDTPQLSVQEIIGIGRSPYTGFWGTLSPADKKIVDEAIRQTGIQHLASRSITELSDGERQKVMIAKALAQQTSLIILDEPTAFLDFPSKVETLQMLRRLAHEQHKSILLSTHDVELALQIADQLWLMEENHLSIGSPQELAADGSLSRFIDRDGIRFDVEKMRVELSSTFS
;
A
#
# COMPACT_ATOMS: atom_id res chain seq x y z
N MET A 1 19.70 27.65 -12.49
CA MET A 1 18.77 27.03 -13.48
C MET A 1 17.83 26.15 -12.70
N ASP A 2 16.60 26.62 -12.49
CA ASP A 2 15.62 25.80 -11.79
C ASP A 2 15.25 24.61 -12.68
N THR A 3 15.55 23.42 -12.22
CA THR A 3 15.08 22.18 -12.86
C THR A 3 13.55 22.21 -12.83
N PRO A 4 12.85 22.05 -13.96
CA PRO A 4 11.39 22.05 -13.94
C PRO A 4 10.90 20.95 -13.00
N GLN A 5 10.26 21.36 -11.92
CA GLN A 5 9.71 20.47 -10.93
C GLN A 5 8.36 19.97 -11.43
N LEU A 6 8.23 18.65 -11.55
CA LEU A 6 6.97 18.04 -11.98
C LEU A 6 5.89 18.23 -10.90
N SER A 7 4.71 18.61 -11.34
CA SER A 7 3.50 18.64 -10.50
C SER A 7 3.01 17.21 -10.20
N VAL A 8 2.20 17.08 -9.16
CA VAL A 8 1.54 15.82 -8.80
C VAL A 8 0.77 15.23 -9.99
N GLN A 9 0.00 16.06 -10.70
CA GLN A 9 -0.77 15.61 -11.86
C GLN A 9 0.12 15.10 -13.00
N GLU A 10 1.26 15.73 -13.25
CA GLU A 10 2.22 15.26 -14.26
C GLU A 10 2.86 13.94 -13.86
N ILE A 11 3.23 13.76 -12.58
CA ILE A 11 3.79 12.50 -12.07
C ILE A 11 2.79 11.35 -12.20
N ILE A 12 1.52 11.59 -11.86
CA ILE A 12 0.47 10.58 -12.03
C ILE A 12 0.25 10.29 -13.51
N GLY A 13 0.32 11.33 -14.36
CA GLY A 13 0.25 11.21 -15.81
C GLY A 13 1.32 10.30 -16.41
N ILE A 14 2.52 10.21 -15.79
CA ILE A 14 3.55 9.25 -16.20
C ILE A 14 3.05 7.80 -16.09
N GLY A 15 2.10 7.50 -15.19
CA GLY A 15 1.45 6.20 -15.11
C GLY A 15 0.75 5.77 -16.40
N ARG A 16 0.41 6.73 -17.28
CA ARG A 16 -0.19 6.48 -18.59
C ARG A 16 0.83 6.21 -19.70
N SER A 17 2.15 6.27 -19.42
CA SER A 17 3.20 6.07 -20.43
C SER A 17 3.04 4.83 -21.30
N PRO A 18 2.57 3.67 -20.80
CA PRO A 18 2.34 2.49 -21.63
C PRO A 18 1.25 2.68 -22.70
N TYR A 19 0.39 3.69 -22.56
CA TYR A 19 -0.77 3.95 -23.42
C TYR A 19 -0.62 5.21 -24.24
N THR A 20 0.35 6.07 -23.92
CA THR A 20 0.68 7.26 -24.72
C THR A 20 1.60 6.88 -25.85
N GLY A 21 1.35 7.38 -27.06
CA GLY A 21 2.21 7.13 -28.22
C GLY A 21 3.63 7.70 -28.03
N PHE A 22 4.43 7.62 -29.08
CA PHE A 22 5.85 8.03 -29.11
C PHE A 22 6.12 9.43 -28.50
N TRP A 23 5.17 10.34 -28.60
CA TRP A 23 5.28 11.72 -28.08
C TRP A 23 4.87 11.88 -26.61
N GLY A 24 4.44 10.84 -25.94
CA GLY A 24 4.09 10.90 -24.51
C GLY A 24 2.91 11.83 -24.16
N THR A 25 2.15 12.29 -25.15
CA THR A 25 1.05 13.25 -24.93
C THR A 25 -0.20 12.53 -24.40
N LEU A 26 -0.73 13.01 -23.26
CA LEU A 26 -1.96 12.50 -22.68
C LEU A 26 -3.17 12.87 -23.53
N SER A 27 -3.95 11.88 -23.96
CA SER A 27 -5.24 12.08 -24.60
C SER A 27 -6.28 12.63 -23.59
N PRO A 28 -7.43 13.14 -24.05
CA PRO A 28 -8.53 13.51 -23.15
C PRO A 28 -9.01 12.34 -22.27
N ALA A 29 -8.94 11.11 -22.77
CA ALA A 29 -9.26 9.90 -21.99
C ALA A 29 -8.23 9.65 -20.89
N ASP A 30 -6.92 9.78 -21.19
CA ASP A 30 -5.86 9.63 -20.20
C ASP A 30 -5.96 10.68 -19.09
N LYS A 31 -6.30 11.92 -19.43
CA LYS A 31 -6.51 12.98 -18.43
C LYS A 31 -7.64 12.63 -17.45
N LYS A 32 -8.76 12.08 -17.94
CA LYS A 32 -9.84 11.62 -17.09
C LYS A 32 -9.41 10.50 -16.15
N ILE A 33 -8.55 9.58 -16.61
CA ILE A 33 -8.01 8.50 -15.79
C ILE A 33 -7.10 9.06 -14.69
N VAL A 34 -6.26 10.04 -15.02
CA VAL A 34 -5.41 10.74 -14.06
C VAL A 34 -6.25 11.46 -13.00
N ASP A 35 -7.26 12.22 -13.41
CA ASP A 35 -8.17 12.93 -12.50
C ASP A 35 -8.93 11.96 -11.58
N GLU A 36 -9.35 10.81 -12.11
CA GLU A 36 -10.00 9.77 -11.33
C GLU A 36 -9.05 9.15 -10.29
N ALA A 37 -7.79 8.85 -10.66
CA ALA A 37 -6.78 8.34 -9.73
C ALA A 37 -6.49 9.34 -8.61
N ILE A 38 -6.40 10.63 -8.91
CA ILE A 38 -6.26 11.73 -7.95
C ILE A 38 -7.46 11.75 -6.99
N ARG A 39 -8.67 11.60 -7.49
CA ARG A 39 -9.90 11.58 -6.70
C ARG A 39 -9.95 10.38 -5.76
N GLN A 40 -9.62 9.19 -6.25
CA GLN A 40 -9.65 7.93 -5.49
C GLN A 40 -8.66 7.93 -4.32
N THR A 41 -7.55 8.64 -4.45
CA THR A 41 -6.53 8.77 -3.40
C THR A 41 -6.73 9.99 -2.50
N GLY A 42 -7.73 10.85 -2.79
CA GLY A 42 -8.08 11.99 -1.96
C GLY A 42 -7.09 13.16 -2.01
N ILE A 43 -6.28 13.26 -3.07
CA ILE A 43 -5.20 14.25 -3.20
C ILE A 43 -5.50 15.38 -4.20
N GLN A 44 -6.78 15.68 -4.47
CA GLN A 44 -7.18 16.70 -5.44
C GLN A 44 -6.54 18.07 -5.13
N HIS A 45 -6.44 18.41 -3.85
CA HIS A 45 -5.85 19.66 -3.37
C HIS A 45 -4.35 19.79 -3.62
N LEU A 46 -3.68 18.68 -3.98
CA LEU A 46 -2.25 18.62 -4.27
C LEU A 46 -1.94 18.60 -5.76
N ALA A 47 -2.92 18.49 -6.64
CA ALA A 47 -2.73 18.18 -8.08
C ALA A 47 -1.74 19.11 -8.79
N SER A 48 -1.74 20.41 -8.46
CA SER A 48 -0.85 21.41 -9.05
C SER A 48 0.44 21.65 -8.26
N ARG A 49 0.60 21.04 -7.08
CA ARG A 49 1.82 21.22 -6.25
C ARG A 49 2.98 20.41 -6.80
N SER A 50 4.19 20.87 -6.50
CA SER A 50 5.40 20.10 -6.77
C SER A 50 5.51 18.89 -5.83
N ILE A 51 5.98 17.75 -6.33
CA ILE A 51 6.23 16.55 -5.51
C ILE A 51 7.23 16.82 -4.37
N THR A 52 8.14 17.77 -4.56
CA THR A 52 9.17 18.11 -3.58
C THR A 52 8.64 18.86 -2.35
N GLU A 53 7.44 19.42 -2.47
CA GLU A 53 6.77 20.16 -1.38
C GLU A 53 5.87 19.29 -0.51
N LEU A 54 5.75 18.00 -0.85
CA LEU A 54 4.83 17.09 -0.19
C LEU A 54 5.47 16.41 1.03
N SER A 55 4.66 16.12 2.03
CA SER A 55 5.00 15.19 3.11
C SER A 55 5.19 13.76 2.55
N ASP A 56 5.83 12.88 3.33
CA ASP A 56 6.04 11.50 2.91
C ASP A 56 4.71 10.76 2.68
N GLY A 57 3.70 10.98 3.53
CA GLY A 57 2.38 10.39 3.36
C GLY A 57 1.65 10.90 2.11
N GLU A 58 1.74 12.20 1.81
CA GLU A 58 1.19 12.78 0.58
C GLU A 58 1.92 12.23 -0.65
N ARG A 59 3.25 12.14 -0.58
CA ARG A 59 4.07 11.56 -1.67
C ARG A 59 3.72 10.10 -1.92
N GLN A 60 3.48 9.33 -0.86
CA GLN A 60 3.05 7.94 -0.98
C GLN A 60 1.69 7.82 -1.69
N LYS A 61 0.71 8.66 -1.33
CA LYS A 61 -0.59 8.72 -2.01
C LYS A 61 -0.46 9.07 -3.49
N VAL A 62 0.48 9.95 -3.87
CA VAL A 62 0.79 10.26 -5.29
C VAL A 62 1.34 9.03 -6.01
N MET A 63 2.23 8.26 -5.38
CA MET A 63 2.78 7.04 -6.01
C MET A 63 1.71 5.97 -6.20
N ILE A 64 0.79 5.82 -5.24
CA ILE A 64 -0.37 4.93 -5.38
C ILE A 64 -1.30 5.42 -6.49
N ALA A 65 -1.59 6.72 -6.58
CA ALA A 65 -2.40 7.29 -7.67
C ALA A 65 -1.76 7.05 -9.04
N LYS A 66 -0.43 7.16 -9.15
CA LYS A 66 0.31 6.82 -10.37
C LYS A 66 0.12 5.34 -10.75
N ALA A 67 0.18 4.43 -9.79
CA ALA A 67 -0.07 3.00 -10.03
C ALA A 67 -1.53 2.75 -10.46
N LEU A 68 -2.51 3.43 -9.86
CA LEU A 68 -3.91 3.36 -10.26
C LEU A 68 -4.13 3.85 -11.70
N ALA A 69 -3.43 4.91 -12.10
CA ALA A 69 -3.51 5.46 -13.45
C ALA A 69 -3.03 4.47 -14.54
N GLN A 70 -2.25 3.45 -14.19
CA GLN A 70 -1.88 2.36 -15.10
C GLN A 70 -3.05 1.45 -15.47
N GLN A 71 -4.13 1.47 -14.70
CA GLN A 71 -5.33 0.64 -14.92
C GLN A 71 -5.07 -0.87 -14.95
N THR A 72 -4.03 -1.36 -14.29
CA THR A 72 -3.80 -2.80 -14.14
C THR A 72 -4.81 -3.42 -13.17
N SER A 73 -5.08 -4.72 -13.32
CA SER A 73 -5.91 -5.48 -12.38
C SER A 73 -5.17 -5.81 -11.08
N LEU A 74 -3.84 -5.90 -11.14
CA LEU A 74 -2.96 -6.15 -10.01
C LEU A 74 -2.04 -4.94 -9.78
N ILE A 75 -1.95 -4.52 -8.52
CA ILE A 75 -1.03 -3.49 -8.05
C ILE A 75 -0.10 -4.15 -7.03
N ILE A 76 1.21 -4.01 -7.22
CA ILE A 76 2.23 -4.51 -6.30
C ILE A 76 2.92 -3.30 -5.67
N LEU A 77 2.98 -3.28 -4.33
CA LEU A 77 3.57 -2.22 -3.54
C LEU A 77 4.61 -2.82 -2.59
N ASP A 78 5.82 -2.30 -2.65
CA ASP A 78 6.89 -2.69 -1.75
C ASP A 78 6.95 -1.71 -0.58
N GLU A 79 6.66 -2.19 0.61
CA GLU A 79 6.63 -1.42 1.88
C GLU A 79 5.94 -0.04 1.78
N PRO A 80 4.68 0.05 1.31
CA PRO A 80 4.04 1.34 1.02
C PRO A 80 3.80 2.22 2.25
N THR A 81 4.04 1.70 3.44
CA THR A 81 3.89 2.42 4.71
C THR A 81 5.22 2.65 5.44
N ALA A 82 6.35 2.29 4.84
CA ALA A 82 7.66 2.59 5.40
C ALA A 82 7.82 4.12 5.57
N PHE A 83 8.48 4.52 6.64
CA PHE A 83 8.74 5.93 6.99
C PHE A 83 7.51 6.81 7.27
N LEU A 84 6.30 6.25 7.26
CA LEU A 84 5.10 6.98 7.65
C LEU A 84 4.89 6.92 9.17
N ASP A 85 4.35 7.98 9.74
CA ASP A 85 3.82 7.96 11.09
C ASP A 85 2.58 7.05 11.19
N PHE A 86 2.20 6.66 12.39
CA PHE A 86 1.12 5.69 12.59
C PHE A 86 -0.22 6.13 11.97
N PRO A 87 -0.70 7.39 12.14
CA PRO A 87 -1.91 7.85 11.46
C PRO A 87 -1.84 7.71 9.94
N SER A 88 -0.75 8.15 9.32
CA SER A 88 -0.55 8.08 7.86
C SER A 88 -0.47 6.63 7.35
N LYS A 89 0.11 5.70 8.13
CA LYS A 89 0.08 4.26 7.83
C LYS A 89 -1.35 3.75 7.75
N VAL A 90 -2.14 4.02 8.80
CA VAL A 90 -3.54 3.57 8.89
C VAL A 90 -4.36 4.13 7.74
N GLU A 91 -4.26 5.43 7.46
CA GLU A 91 -4.96 6.06 6.33
C GLU A 91 -4.60 5.42 4.99
N THR A 92 -3.30 5.18 4.75
CA THR A 92 -2.82 4.58 3.51
C THR A 92 -3.36 3.15 3.35
N LEU A 93 -3.30 2.33 4.38
CA LEU A 93 -3.79 0.96 4.34
C LEU A 93 -5.32 0.88 4.20
N GLN A 94 -6.06 1.75 4.89
CA GLN A 94 -7.51 1.86 4.72
C GLN A 94 -7.90 2.29 3.30
N MET A 95 -7.15 3.22 2.71
CA MET A 95 -7.35 3.62 1.32
C MET A 95 -7.09 2.45 0.37
N LEU A 96 -6.00 1.71 0.55
CA LEU A 96 -5.68 0.53 -0.28
C LEU A 96 -6.76 -0.54 -0.16
N ARG A 97 -7.23 -0.84 1.06
CA ARG A 97 -8.33 -1.78 1.28
C ARG A 97 -9.61 -1.36 0.57
N ARG A 98 -9.99 -0.08 0.68
CA ARG A 98 -11.16 0.47 -0.02
C ARG A 98 -11.01 0.33 -1.53
N LEU A 99 -9.84 0.64 -2.09
CA LEU A 99 -9.57 0.48 -3.52
C LEU A 99 -9.67 -0.98 -3.97
N ALA A 100 -9.19 -1.93 -3.18
CA ALA A 100 -9.30 -3.36 -3.49
C ALA A 100 -10.78 -3.79 -3.57
N HIS A 101 -11.57 -3.44 -2.56
CA HIS A 101 -12.96 -3.89 -2.46
C HIS A 101 -13.91 -3.15 -3.41
N GLU A 102 -13.79 -1.81 -3.52
CA GLU A 102 -14.71 -0.99 -4.32
C GLU A 102 -14.36 -0.99 -5.82
N GLN A 103 -13.07 -1.12 -6.16
CA GLN A 103 -12.59 -1.08 -7.54
C GLN A 103 -12.25 -2.46 -8.11
N HIS A 104 -12.50 -3.52 -7.34
CA HIS A 104 -12.17 -4.91 -7.73
C HIS A 104 -10.70 -5.06 -8.17
N LYS A 105 -9.78 -4.39 -7.47
CA LYS A 105 -8.34 -4.48 -7.69
C LYS A 105 -7.73 -5.54 -6.79
N SER A 106 -6.80 -6.31 -7.33
CA SER A 106 -5.90 -7.11 -6.50
C SER A 106 -4.74 -6.24 -6.07
N ILE A 107 -4.52 -6.09 -4.75
CA ILE A 107 -3.41 -5.32 -4.21
C ILE A 107 -2.55 -6.25 -3.38
N LEU A 108 -1.30 -6.44 -3.82
CA LEU A 108 -0.27 -7.16 -3.08
C LEU A 108 0.71 -6.15 -2.51
N LEU A 109 0.94 -6.19 -1.21
CA LEU A 109 1.93 -5.33 -0.58
C LEU A 109 2.85 -6.13 0.36
N SER A 110 4.12 -5.74 0.43
CA SER A 110 5.02 -6.18 1.48
C SER A 110 4.92 -5.26 2.69
N THR A 111 5.08 -5.79 3.89
CA THR A 111 5.13 -4.99 5.12
C THR A 111 5.83 -5.75 6.25
N HIS A 112 6.49 -5.02 7.14
CA HIS A 112 6.99 -5.52 8.42
C HIS A 112 6.01 -5.27 9.57
N ASP A 113 4.90 -4.57 9.32
CA ASP A 113 3.92 -4.23 10.34
C ASP A 113 2.85 -5.33 10.43
N VAL A 114 3.21 -6.39 11.16
CA VAL A 114 2.37 -7.59 11.28
C VAL A 114 1.00 -7.26 11.88
N GLU A 115 0.94 -6.40 12.89
CA GLU A 115 -0.33 -6.07 13.56
C GLU A 115 -1.30 -5.33 12.65
N LEU A 116 -0.81 -4.40 11.83
CA LEU A 116 -1.66 -3.74 10.83
C LEU A 116 -2.05 -4.71 9.72
N ALA A 117 -1.15 -5.59 9.29
CA ALA A 117 -1.47 -6.62 8.30
C ALA A 117 -2.59 -7.55 8.77
N LEU A 118 -2.55 -8.03 10.01
CA LEU A 118 -3.59 -8.87 10.61
C LEU A 118 -4.98 -8.23 10.62
N GLN A 119 -5.04 -6.89 10.75
CA GLN A 119 -6.31 -6.16 10.82
C GLN A 119 -6.90 -5.80 9.44
N ILE A 120 -6.07 -5.71 8.40
CA ILE A 120 -6.45 -5.11 7.13
C ILE A 120 -6.48 -6.10 5.99
N ALA A 121 -5.57 -7.09 5.99
CA ALA A 121 -5.42 -8.01 4.87
C ALA A 121 -6.57 -9.02 4.79
N ASP A 122 -7.05 -9.29 3.58
CA ASP A 122 -7.96 -10.40 3.31
C ASP A 122 -7.20 -11.73 3.28
N GLN A 123 -5.95 -11.70 2.82
CA GLN A 123 -5.01 -12.82 2.82
C GLN A 123 -3.61 -12.37 3.23
N LEU A 124 -2.90 -13.23 3.92
CA LEU A 124 -1.50 -13.08 4.28
C LEU A 124 -0.64 -14.12 3.59
N TRP A 125 0.54 -13.70 3.20
CA TRP A 125 1.61 -14.56 2.70
C TRP A 125 2.76 -14.47 3.70
N LEU A 126 2.89 -15.49 4.57
CA LEU A 126 3.96 -15.58 5.55
C LEU A 126 5.16 -16.25 4.88
N MET A 127 6.17 -15.46 4.57
CA MET A 127 7.38 -15.90 3.85
C MET A 127 8.49 -16.17 4.86
N GLU A 128 8.89 -17.43 4.98
CA GLU A 128 10.03 -17.91 5.76
C GLU A 128 11.09 -18.46 4.80
N GLU A 129 12.31 -18.71 5.26
CA GLU A 129 13.44 -19.08 4.42
C GLU A 129 13.15 -20.24 3.45
N ASN A 130 12.42 -21.27 3.89
CA ASN A 130 12.08 -22.44 3.09
C ASN A 130 10.59 -22.80 3.13
N HIS A 131 9.74 -21.87 3.59
CA HIS A 131 8.33 -22.14 3.77
C HIS A 131 7.48 -20.92 3.42
N LEU A 132 6.34 -21.16 2.79
CA LEU A 132 5.34 -20.15 2.46
C LEU A 132 3.99 -20.63 2.95
N SER A 133 3.38 -19.89 3.89
CA SER A 133 2.00 -20.10 4.32
C SER A 133 1.11 -19.02 3.74
N ILE A 134 -0.02 -19.41 3.15
CA ILE A 134 -0.98 -18.49 2.53
C ILE A 134 -2.36 -18.79 3.08
N GLY A 135 -3.06 -17.76 3.56
CA GLY A 135 -4.43 -17.88 4.06
C GLY A 135 -4.95 -16.56 4.61
N SER A 136 -6.21 -16.55 4.99
CA SER A 136 -6.74 -15.45 5.79
C SER A 136 -6.05 -15.40 7.17
N PRO A 137 -6.04 -14.24 7.83
CA PRO A 137 -5.49 -14.15 9.20
C PRO A 137 -6.07 -15.21 10.13
N GLN A 138 -7.37 -15.51 10.03
CA GLN A 138 -8.06 -16.48 10.88
C GLN A 138 -7.64 -17.93 10.58
N GLU A 139 -7.48 -18.29 9.30
CA GLU A 139 -7.00 -19.62 8.92
C GLU A 139 -5.57 -19.86 9.39
N LEU A 140 -4.68 -18.88 9.20
CA LEU A 140 -3.28 -18.97 9.63
C LEU A 140 -3.09 -18.91 11.15
N ALA A 141 -4.04 -18.31 11.88
CA ALA A 141 -4.09 -18.41 13.32
C ALA A 141 -4.52 -19.80 13.79
N ALA A 142 -5.57 -20.35 13.17
CA ALA A 142 -6.15 -21.64 13.55
C ALA A 142 -5.20 -22.82 13.26
N ASP A 143 -4.43 -22.76 12.17
CA ASP A 143 -3.47 -23.82 11.81
C ASP A 143 -2.09 -23.69 12.49
N GLY A 144 -1.90 -22.63 13.28
CA GLY A 144 -0.66 -22.35 14.00
C GLY A 144 0.46 -21.69 13.17
N SER A 145 0.20 -21.36 11.92
CA SER A 145 1.18 -20.72 11.03
C SER A 145 1.60 -19.34 11.54
N LEU A 146 0.65 -18.54 12.07
CA LEU A 146 0.97 -17.24 12.66
C LEU A 146 1.81 -17.39 13.93
N SER A 147 1.49 -18.33 14.83
CA SER A 147 2.31 -18.58 16.01
C SER A 147 3.73 -18.99 15.62
N ARG A 148 3.88 -19.91 14.67
CA ARG A 148 5.20 -20.33 14.17
C ARG A 148 5.99 -19.16 13.57
N PHE A 149 5.34 -18.27 12.85
CA PHE A 149 5.97 -17.12 12.19
C PHE A 149 6.36 -16.02 13.18
N ILE A 150 5.55 -15.79 14.23
CA ILE A 150 5.68 -14.64 15.14
C ILE A 150 6.42 -15.00 16.42
N ASP A 151 6.17 -16.19 17.00
CA ASP A 151 6.65 -16.57 18.33
C ASP A 151 8.17 -16.66 18.36
N ARG A 152 8.75 -15.94 19.28
CA ARG A 152 10.18 -15.96 19.61
C ARG A 152 10.38 -15.45 21.03
N ASP A 153 11.63 -15.48 21.52
CA ASP A 153 11.93 -15.05 22.89
C ASP A 153 11.36 -13.65 23.18
N GLY A 154 10.47 -13.58 24.17
CA GLY A 154 9.83 -12.34 24.60
C GLY A 154 8.61 -11.90 23.78
N ILE A 155 8.26 -12.62 22.70
CA ILE A 155 7.12 -12.28 21.82
C ILE A 155 6.26 -13.51 21.57
N ARG A 156 4.93 -13.37 21.71
CA ARG A 156 3.97 -14.42 21.39
C ARG A 156 2.77 -13.89 20.63
N PHE A 157 2.20 -14.73 19.80
CA PHE A 157 0.93 -14.46 19.13
C PHE A 157 -0.23 -15.02 19.96
N ASP A 158 -1.13 -14.15 20.40
CA ASP A 158 -2.38 -14.52 21.06
C ASP A 158 -3.44 -14.80 19.99
N VAL A 159 -3.76 -16.07 19.79
CA VAL A 159 -4.72 -16.53 18.77
C VAL A 159 -6.15 -16.04 19.08
N GLU A 160 -6.54 -15.97 20.35
CA GLU A 160 -7.89 -15.53 20.73
C GLU A 160 -8.09 -14.03 20.48
N LYS A 161 -7.06 -13.23 20.76
CA LYS A 161 -7.09 -11.77 20.59
C LYS A 161 -6.60 -11.31 19.22
N MET A 162 -6.06 -12.23 18.40
CA MET A 162 -5.49 -11.93 17.09
C MET A 162 -4.45 -10.80 17.12
N ARG A 163 -3.54 -10.84 18.10
CA ARG A 163 -2.51 -9.80 18.31
C ARG A 163 -1.20 -10.36 18.84
N VAL A 164 -0.15 -9.57 18.68
CA VAL A 164 1.17 -9.85 19.23
C VAL A 164 1.22 -9.36 20.69
N GLU A 165 1.69 -10.22 21.61
CA GLU A 165 1.89 -9.88 23.01
C GLU A 165 3.37 -10.06 23.41
N LEU A 166 3.82 -9.20 24.33
CA LEU A 166 5.12 -9.38 24.96
C LEU A 166 4.97 -10.43 26.07
N SER A 167 5.75 -11.50 26.00
CA SER A 167 5.78 -12.48 27.10
C SER A 167 6.56 -11.88 28.27
N SER A 168 5.96 -11.88 29.45
CA SER A 168 6.52 -11.29 30.69
C SER A 168 7.63 -12.15 31.32
N THR A 169 8.55 -12.69 30.53
CA THR A 169 9.72 -13.40 31.09
C THR A 169 10.93 -12.48 31.06
N PHE A 170 10.89 -11.45 31.89
CA PHE A 170 12.11 -10.84 32.40
C PHE A 170 12.52 -11.65 33.63
N SER A 171 13.37 -12.66 33.46
CA SER A 171 14.13 -13.31 34.53
C SER A 171 15.54 -12.81 34.53
#